data_e728b5d30773d59125c3bfb7a0550ccc
#
_entry.id   e728b5d30773d59125c3bfb7a0550ccc
#
_cell.length_a   1.000
_cell.length_b   1.000
_cell.length_c   1.000
_cell.angle_alpha   90.00
_cell.angle_beta   90.00
_cell.angle_gamma   90.00
#
_symmetry.space_group_name_H-M   'P 1'
#
loop_
_entity.id
_entity.type
_entity.pdbx_description
1 polymer ?
#
loop_
_entity_poly.entity_id
_entity_poly.type
_entity_poly.pdbx_seq_one_letter_code
_entity_poly.pdbx_strand_id
1 'polypeptide(L)'
;MNGLIYCDTRQQKGKHENIDRWFERHGVEYEYRKLDFGDYMTDNSNVSIDTKRNVQEVAGNCGKDHARFSREMDRAREAGYRLVILVETPKYKQVADIAGWTNRVCARCQRKRMGYCNPKQSMGCSAGHRKPMTGATLARIMGAMEINHGAKFDFCHPAHTARRICELLGVPYDG
;
A
#
# COMPACT_ATOMS: atom_id res chain seq x y z
N MET A 1 11.18 -12.36 -23.65
CA MET A 1 11.43 -13.24 -22.49
C MET A 1 10.30 -12.99 -21.51
N ASN A 2 9.52 -14.06 -21.20
CA ASN A 2 8.49 -13.96 -20.18
C ASN A 2 9.18 -13.71 -18.83
N GLY A 3 8.83 -12.64 -18.14
CA GLY A 3 9.41 -12.35 -16.83
C GLY A 3 8.73 -13.19 -15.76
N LEU A 4 9.48 -13.95 -14.97
CA LEU A 4 8.97 -14.69 -13.82
C LEU A 4 8.71 -13.72 -12.65
N ILE A 5 7.52 -13.78 -12.06
CA ILE A 5 7.17 -13.01 -10.86
C ILE A 5 7.45 -13.87 -9.62
N TYR A 6 8.21 -13.33 -8.69
CA TYR A 6 8.42 -13.92 -7.37
C TYR A 6 7.42 -13.34 -6.37
N CYS A 7 6.69 -14.23 -5.69
CA CYS A 7 5.68 -13.89 -4.68
C CYS A 7 6.19 -14.26 -3.29
N ASP A 8 6.05 -13.37 -2.30
CA ASP A 8 6.52 -13.67 -0.93
C ASP A 8 5.68 -14.76 -0.27
N THR A 9 6.33 -15.80 0.26
CA THR A 9 5.68 -16.91 0.98
C THR A 9 5.03 -16.49 2.29
N ARG A 10 5.36 -15.32 2.85
CA ARG A 10 4.81 -14.82 4.12
C ARG A 10 3.45 -14.12 3.96
N GLN A 11 2.97 -14.01 2.73
CA GLN A 11 1.67 -13.42 2.45
C GLN A 11 0.55 -14.26 3.09
N GLN A 12 -0.43 -13.59 3.68
CA GLN A 12 -1.56 -14.28 4.32
C GLN A 12 -2.37 -15.09 3.31
N LYS A 13 -2.66 -16.36 3.62
CA LYS A 13 -3.55 -17.21 2.83
C LYS A 13 -4.87 -16.49 2.51
N GLY A 14 -5.33 -16.59 1.26
CA GLY A 14 -6.57 -15.98 0.79
C GLY A 14 -6.44 -14.53 0.30
N LYS A 15 -5.32 -13.86 0.56
CA LYS A 15 -5.10 -12.48 0.07
C LYS A 15 -4.77 -12.44 -1.43
N HIS A 16 -4.20 -13.52 -1.96
CA HIS A 16 -3.57 -13.57 -3.28
C HIS A 16 -4.27 -14.48 -4.29
N GLU A 17 -5.23 -15.30 -3.88
CA GLU A 17 -5.91 -16.25 -4.76
C GLU A 17 -6.53 -15.61 -6.02
N ASN A 18 -6.98 -14.36 -5.92
CA ASN A 18 -7.51 -13.63 -7.07
C ASN A 18 -6.40 -13.17 -8.01
N ILE A 19 -5.23 -12.83 -7.46
CA ILE A 19 -4.05 -12.42 -8.21
C ILE A 19 -3.47 -13.64 -8.92
N ASP A 20 -3.30 -14.76 -8.22
CA ASP A 20 -2.79 -16.03 -8.77
C ASP A 20 -3.68 -16.52 -9.91
N ARG A 21 -5.00 -16.55 -9.71
CA ARG A 21 -5.95 -16.92 -10.77
C ARG A 21 -5.91 -15.98 -11.97
N TRP A 22 -5.62 -14.70 -11.73
CA TRP A 22 -5.45 -13.75 -12.83
C TRP A 22 -4.15 -14.02 -13.58
N PHE A 23 -3.04 -14.27 -12.90
CA PHE A 23 -1.75 -14.64 -13.50
C PHE A 23 -1.89 -15.90 -14.36
N GLU A 24 -2.48 -16.98 -13.82
CA GLU A 24 -2.73 -18.23 -14.55
C GLU A 24 -3.55 -18.00 -15.83
N ARG A 25 -4.61 -17.19 -15.74
CA ARG A 25 -5.50 -16.89 -16.87
C ARG A 25 -4.83 -16.08 -17.98
N HIS A 26 -3.84 -15.25 -17.63
CA HIS A 26 -3.17 -14.34 -18.56
C HIS A 26 -1.73 -14.76 -18.88
N GLY A 27 -1.39 -16.03 -18.65
CA GLY A 27 -0.10 -16.60 -19.04
C GLY A 27 1.11 -16.02 -18.31
N VAL A 28 0.92 -15.45 -17.11
CA VAL A 28 2.00 -14.90 -16.27
C VAL A 28 2.61 -16.01 -15.46
N GLU A 29 3.91 -16.24 -15.63
CA GLU A 29 4.67 -17.19 -14.81
C GLU A 29 4.98 -16.59 -13.43
N TYR A 30 4.75 -17.35 -12.36
CA TYR A 30 5.04 -16.92 -11.01
C TYR A 30 5.47 -18.09 -10.11
N GLU A 31 6.27 -17.80 -9.10
CA GLU A 31 6.64 -18.75 -8.05
C GLU A 31 6.66 -18.09 -6.67
N TYR A 32 6.39 -18.90 -5.64
CA TYR A 32 6.47 -18.47 -4.25
C TYR A 32 7.85 -18.70 -3.68
N ARG A 33 8.49 -17.64 -3.20
CA ARG A 33 9.74 -17.71 -2.44
C ARG A 33 9.78 -16.64 -1.33
N LYS A 34 10.63 -16.81 -0.34
CA LYS A 34 10.83 -15.78 0.68
C LYS A 34 11.53 -14.57 0.06
N LEU A 35 10.92 -13.39 0.19
CA LEU A 35 11.50 -12.11 -0.24
C LEU A 35 12.03 -11.33 0.97
N ASP A 36 13.07 -10.51 0.77
CA ASP A 36 13.63 -9.69 1.85
C ASP A 36 12.78 -8.44 2.13
N PHE A 37 12.07 -7.95 1.12
CA PHE A 37 11.16 -6.82 1.18
C PHE A 37 10.07 -6.94 0.09
N GLY A 38 8.91 -6.32 0.35
CA GLY A 38 7.76 -6.36 -0.55
C GLY A 38 7.09 -7.74 -0.68
N ASP A 39 6.07 -7.77 -1.53
CA ASP A 39 5.23 -8.94 -1.80
C ASP A 39 5.54 -9.57 -3.17
N TYR A 40 5.98 -8.76 -4.15
CA TYR A 40 6.23 -9.17 -5.55
C TYR A 40 7.50 -8.54 -6.10
N MET A 41 8.26 -9.33 -6.84
CA MET A 41 9.51 -8.93 -7.51
C MET A 41 9.71 -9.72 -8.81
N THR A 42 10.66 -9.29 -9.64
CA THR A 42 11.20 -10.05 -10.78
C THR A 42 12.69 -9.76 -10.94
N ASP A 43 13.44 -10.68 -11.56
CA ASP A 43 14.88 -10.47 -11.82
C ASP A 43 15.13 -9.39 -12.89
N ASN A 44 14.14 -9.07 -13.70
CA ASN A 44 14.27 -8.14 -14.82
C ASN A 44 13.97 -6.68 -14.46
N SER A 45 13.67 -6.38 -13.19
CA SER A 45 13.33 -5.05 -12.71
C SER A 45 13.95 -4.76 -11.35
N ASN A 46 14.28 -3.50 -11.11
CA ASN A 46 14.69 -3.00 -9.80
C ASN A 46 13.51 -2.47 -8.97
N VAL A 47 12.30 -2.94 -9.27
CA VAL A 47 11.07 -2.63 -8.53
C VAL A 47 10.70 -3.81 -7.65
N SER A 48 10.35 -3.55 -6.40
CA SER A 48 9.65 -4.47 -5.50
C SER A 48 8.30 -3.84 -5.13
N ILE A 49 7.25 -4.65 -5.04
CA ILE A 49 5.90 -4.16 -4.78
C ILE A 49 5.43 -4.70 -3.43
N ASP A 50 4.93 -3.83 -2.58
CA ASP A 50 4.22 -4.16 -1.33
C ASP A 50 2.75 -3.74 -1.48
N THR A 51 1.83 -4.69 -1.39
CA THR A 51 0.40 -4.46 -1.62
C THR A 51 -0.34 -4.11 -0.34
N LYS A 52 -1.22 -3.10 -0.42
CA LYS A 52 -2.09 -2.67 0.68
C LYS A 52 -3.56 -2.71 0.25
N ARG A 53 -4.39 -3.41 1.01
CA ARG A 53 -5.81 -3.61 0.68
C ARG A 53 -6.65 -2.33 0.69
N ASN A 54 -6.18 -1.30 1.36
CA ASN A 54 -6.88 -0.02 1.45
C ASN A 54 -6.00 1.04 2.13
N VAL A 55 -6.46 2.29 2.06
CA VAL A 55 -5.78 3.44 2.69
C VAL A 55 -5.71 3.33 4.21
N GLN A 56 -6.66 2.64 4.87
CA GLN A 56 -6.64 2.44 6.32
C GLN A 56 -5.43 1.59 6.76
N GLU A 57 -5.05 0.59 5.97
CA GLU A 57 -3.85 -0.22 6.19
C GLU A 57 -2.59 0.63 6.08
N VAL A 58 -2.51 1.48 5.04
CA VAL A 58 -1.42 2.46 4.89
C VAL A 58 -1.32 3.39 6.10
N ALA A 59 -2.47 3.90 6.58
CA ALA A 59 -2.50 4.75 7.77
C ALA A 59 -1.97 4.05 9.03
N GLY A 60 -2.21 2.75 9.19
CA GLY A 60 -1.63 1.93 10.25
C GLY A 60 -0.11 1.84 10.13
N ASN A 61 0.40 1.56 8.95
CA ASN A 61 1.83 1.50 8.67
C ASN A 61 2.53 2.86 8.84
N CYS A 62 1.91 3.95 8.39
CA CYS A 62 2.43 5.30 8.56
C CYS A 62 2.33 5.83 10.00
N GLY A 63 1.50 5.23 10.84
CA GLY A 63 1.30 5.59 12.23
C GLY A 63 2.04 4.67 13.20
N LYS A 64 1.33 3.65 13.69
CA LYS A 64 1.82 2.72 14.72
C LYS A 64 3.10 1.98 14.28
N ASP A 65 3.16 1.56 13.01
CA ASP A 65 4.24 0.73 12.47
C ASP A 65 5.27 1.55 11.68
N HIS A 66 5.27 2.88 11.81
CA HIS A 66 6.09 3.80 11.00
C HIS A 66 7.56 3.40 10.90
N ALA A 67 8.20 3.11 12.03
CA ALA A 67 9.63 2.76 12.06
C ALA A 67 9.93 1.45 11.33
N ARG A 68 9.05 0.44 11.43
CA ARG A 68 9.19 -0.83 10.70
C ARG A 68 9.01 -0.62 9.20
N PHE A 69 8.00 0.16 8.83
CA PHE A 69 7.66 0.44 7.44
C PHE A 69 8.77 1.24 6.74
N SER A 70 9.30 2.27 7.39
CA SER A 70 10.45 3.05 6.89
C SER A 70 11.70 2.19 6.70
N ARG A 71 12.02 1.31 7.68
CA ARG A 71 13.16 0.38 7.55
C ARG A 71 13.02 -0.58 6.37
N GLU A 72 11.81 -1.00 6.05
CA GLU A 72 11.58 -1.86 4.87
C GLU A 72 11.89 -1.13 3.57
N MET A 73 11.45 0.15 3.45
CA MET A 73 11.78 1.01 2.31
C MET A 73 13.30 1.23 2.19
N ASP A 74 13.98 1.49 3.32
CA ASP A 74 15.43 1.70 3.34
C ASP A 74 16.18 0.43 2.93
N ARG A 75 15.80 -0.77 3.42
CA ARG A 75 16.40 -2.04 2.99
C ARG A 75 16.25 -2.27 1.49
N ALA A 76 15.07 -1.99 0.94
CA ALA A 76 14.84 -2.10 -0.50
C ALA A 76 15.78 -1.17 -1.27
N ARG A 77 15.89 0.10 -0.85
CA ARG A 77 16.77 1.10 -1.47
C ARG A 77 18.24 0.71 -1.37
N GLU A 78 18.71 0.25 -0.22
CA GLU A 78 20.09 -0.22 0.00
C GLU A 78 20.45 -1.42 -0.88
N ALA A 79 19.46 -2.28 -1.17
CA ALA A 79 19.61 -3.39 -2.10
C ALA A 79 19.47 -2.98 -3.59
N GLY A 80 19.32 -1.70 -3.89
CA GLY A 80 19.19 -1.17 -5.26
C GLY A 80 17.78 -1.25 -5.84
N TYR A 81 16.77 -1.52 -5.00
CA TYR A 81 15.36 -1.60 -5.41
C TYR A 81 14.57 -0.36 -5.00
N ARG A 82 13.58 -0.04 -5.81
CA ARG A 82 12.51 0.90 -5.43
C ARG A 82 11.32 0.12 -4.89
N LEU A 83 10.95 0.36 -3.64
CA LEU A 83 9.73 -0.21 -3.08
C LEU A 83 8.52 0.61 -3.54
N VAL A 84 7.62 -0.02 -4.28
CA VAL A 84 6.33 0.54 -4.67
C VAL A 84 5.25 0.01 -3.75
N ILE A 85 4.59 0.90 -3.03
CA ILE A 85 3.46 0.59 -2.18
C ILE A 85 2.20 0.70 -3.05
N LEU A 86 1.68 -0.44 -3.48
CA LEU A 86 0.48 -0.51 -4.31
C LEU A 86 -0.77 -0.55 -3.44
N VAL A 87 -1.51 0.55 -3.44
CA VAL A 87 -2.70 0.73 -2.60
C VAL A 87 -3.97 0.44 -3.38
N GLU A 88 -4.73 -0.55 -2.95
CA GLU A 88 -6.03 -0.88 -3.54
C GLU A 88 -7.09 0.12 -3.09
N THR A 89 -7.61 0.88 -4.04
CA THR A 89 -8.69 1.84 -3.80
C THR A 89 -9.38 2.24 -5.10
N PRO A 90 -10.72 2.28 -5.14
CA PRO A 90 -11.45 2.81 -6.30
C PRO A 90 -11.48 4.34 -6.33
N LYS A 91 -11.09 5.00 -5.24
CA LYS A 91 -11.38 6.43 -5.01
C LYS A 91 -10.18 7.35 -5.25
N TYR A 92 -8.97 6.93 -4.83
CA TYR A 92 -7.79 7.78 -4.83
C TYR A 92 -6.82 7.32 -5.91
N LYS A 93 -6.15 8.26 -6.59
CA LYS A 93 -5.24 7.99 -7.71
C LYS A 93 -3.81 8.44 -7.46
N GLN A 94 -3.60 9.32 -6.49
CA GLN A 94 -2.30 9.89 -6.16
C GLN A 94 -2.25 10.28 -4.67
N VAL A 95 -1.04 10.48 -4.15
CA VAL A 95 -0.83 10.83 -2.74
C VAL A 95 -1.59 12.09 -2.33
N ALA A 96 -1.67 13.10 -3.20
CA ALA A 96 -2.39 14.34 -2.91
C ALA A 96 -3.89 14.12 -2.62
N ASP A 97 -4.51 13.15 -3.29
CA ASP A 97 -5.94 12.83 -3.09
C ASP A 97 -6.24 12.30 -1.68
N ILE A 98 -5.22 11.71 -1.02
CA ILE A 98 -5.32 11.15 0.33
C ILE A 98 -5.67 12.22 1.37
N ALA A 99 -5.41 13.49 1.10
CA ALA A 99 -5.85 14.59 1.97
C ALA A 99 -7.37 14.57 2.23
N GLY A 100 -8.16 14.04 1.29
CA GLY A 100 -9.62 13.87 1.43
C GLY A 100 -10.05 12.57 2.12
N TRP A 101 -9.10 11.70 2.52
CA TRP A 101 -9.42 10.44 3.19
C TRP A 101 -9.85 10.67 4.64
N THR A 102 -10.79 9.84 5.09
CA THR A 102 -11.28 9.84 6.48
C THR A 102 -11.01 8.51 7.14
N ASN A 103 -10.31 8.53 8.28
CA ASN A 103 -10.07 7.35 9.10
C ASN A 103 -11.39 6.65 9.47
N ARG A 104 -11.37 5.30 9.47
CA ARG A 104 -12.57 4.47 9.78
C ARG A 104 -13.22 4.87 11.11
N VAL A 105 -12.42 5.14 12.15
CA VAL A 105 -12.94 5.58 13.46
C VAL A 105 -13.69 6.90 13.31
N CYS A 106 -13.12 7.86 12.60
CA CYS A 106 -13.78 9.16 12.35
C CYS A 106 -15.01 9.05 11.45
N ALA A 107 -14.99 8.16 10.46
CA ALA A 107 -16.14 7.94 9.57
C ALA A 107 -17.37 7.39 10.33
N ARG A 108 -17.15 6.61 11.38
CA ARG A 108 -18.21 6.05 12.24
C ARG A 108 -18.55 6.95 13.44
N CYS A 109 -17.80 8.01 13.68
CA CYS A 109 -17.95 8.84 14.86
C CYS A 109 -19.19 9.75 14.74
N GLN A 110 -20.13 9.59 15.67
CA GLN A 110 -21.34 10.42 15.72
C GLN A 110 -21.03 11.90 15.91
N ARG A 111 -20.08 12.24 16.79
CA ARG A 111 -19.67 13.63 17.02
C ARG A 111 -19.15 14.30 15.75
N LYS A 112 -18.38 13.57 14.92
CA LYS A 112 -17.91 14.08 13.63
C LYS A 112 -19.08 14.30 12.67
N ARG A 113 -20.02 13.35 12.58
CA ARG A 113 -21.19 13.46 11.73
C ARG A 113 -22.11 14.62 12.10
N MET A 114 -22.19 14.94 13.40
CA MET A 114 -23.01 16.04 13.93
C MET A 114 -22.24 17.39 13.98
N GLY A 115 -21.01 17.46 13.48
CA GLY A 115 -20.23 18.70 13.48
C GLY A 115 -19.57 19.09 14.81
N TYR A 116 -19.66 18.25 15.85
CA TYR A 116 -19.11 18.55 17.20
C TYR A 116 -17.66 18.10 17.36
N CYS A 117 -17.04 17.54 16.34
CA CYS A 117 -15.65 17.11 16.43
C CYS A 117 -14.70 18.31 16.32
N ASN A 118 -13.93 18.57 17.37
CA ASN A 118 -12.83 19.51 17.29
C ASN A 118 -11.50 18.76 17.00
N PRO A 119 -10.93 18.90 15.80
CA PRO A 119 -9.69 18.21 15.44
C PRO A 119 -8.48 18.66 16.29
N LYS A 120 -8.55 19.79 17.00
CA LYS A 120 -7.49 20.28 17.87
C LYS A 120 -7.57 19.76 19.30
N GLN A 121 -8.69 19.14 19.70
CA GLN A 121 -8.90 18.63 21.07
C GLN A 121 -9.10 17.11 21.03
N SER A 122 -8.39 16.38 21.89
CA SER A 122 -8.55 14.94 22.04
C SER A 122 -9.64 14.54 23.01
N MET A 123 -10.04 15.46 23.93
CA MET A 123 -11.07 15.19 24.92
C MET A 123 -12.40 14.83 24.26
N GLY A 124 -12.97 13.70 24.65
CA GLY A 124 -14.22 13.18 24.10
C GLY A 124 -14.08 12.56 22.69
N CYS A 125 -12.86 12.32 22.19
CA CYS A 125 -12.67 11.54 20.99
C CYS A 125 -13.03 10.06 21.24
N SER A 126 -13.83 9.46 20.38
CA SER A 126 -14.22 8.04 20.45
C SER A 126 -13.05 7.06 20.27
N ALA A 127 -11.91 7.55 19.76
CA ALA A 127 -10.67 6.79 19.65
C ALA A 127 -9.81 6.83 20.93
N GLY A 128 -10.30 7.43 22.02
CA GLY A 128 -9.55 7.60 23.27
C GLY A 128 -8.53 8.73 23.22
N HIS A 129 -7.39 8.56 23.92
CA HIS A 129 -6.39 9.62 24.10
C HIS A 129 -5.60 9.98 22.83
N ARG A 130 -5.59 9.12 21.83
CA ARG A 130 -4.91 9.37 20.54
C ARG A 130 -5.92 9.63 19.45
N LYS A 131 -5.86 10.81 18.86
CA LYS A 131 -6.68 11.12 17.68
C LYS A 131 -6.30 10.22 16.51
N PRO A 132 -7.30 9.71 15.75
CA PRO A 132 -7.03 9.04 14.50
C PRO A 132 -6.31 9.97 13.52
N MET A 133 -5.40 9.41 12.75
CA MET A 133 -4.68 10.13 11.69
C MET A 133 -5.67 10.73 10.69
N THR A 134 -5.49 12.00 10.34
CA THR A 134 -6.28 12.66 9.28
C THR A 134 -5.71 12.36 7.90
N GLY A 135 -6.54 12.52 6.86
CA GLY A 135 -6.08 12.38 5.48
C GLY A 135 -4.95 13.34 5.13
N ALA A 136 -5.04 14.60 5.57
CA ALA A 136 -3.98 15.59 5.35
C ALA A 136 -2.64 15.18 6.00
N THR A 137 -2.68 14.66 7.23
CA THR A 137 -1.48 14.15 7.90
C THR A 137 -0.92 12.92 7.18
N LEU A 138 -1.78 11.99 6.77
CA LEU A 138 -1.38 10.79 6.04
C LEU A 138 -0.72 11.16 4.71
N ALA A 139 -1.33 12.01 3.90
CA ALA A 139 -0.77 12.45 2.63
C ALA A 139 0.62 13.07 2.80
N ARG A 140 0.82 13.90 3.83
CA ARG A 140 2.12 14.50 4.15
C ARG A 140 3.16 13.44 4.53
N ILE A 141 2.79 12.44 5.34
CA ILE A 141 3.70 11.35 5.73
C ILE A 141 4.07 10.52 4.50
N MET A 142 3.10 10.16 3.67
CA MET A 142 3.36 9.40 2.43
C MET A 142 4.32 10.16 1.50
N GLY A 143 4.09 11.47 1.28
CA GLY A 143 4.99 12.31 0.49
C GLY A 143 6.41 12.40 1.07
N ALA A 144 6.53 12.51 2.39
CA ALA A 144 7.82 12.50 3.06
C ALA A 144 8.53 11.14 2.91
N MET A 145 7.81 10.02 2.95
CA MET A 145 8.36 8.68 2.71
C MET A 145 8.90 8.54 1.29
N GLU A 146 8.19 9.05 0.27
CA GLU A 146 8.69 9.05 -1.10
C GLU A 146 10.02 9.81 -1.21
N ILE A 147 10.13 10.97 -0.57
CA ILE A 147 11.33 11.81 -0.63
C ILE A 147 12.48 11.20 0.18
N ASN A 148 12.22 10.79 1.43
CA ASN A 148 13.28 10.42 2.37
C ASN A 148 13.76 8.97 2.21
N HIS A 149 12.85 8.07 1.81
CA HIS A 149 13.12 6.62 1.73
C HIS A 149 13.15 6.09 0.29
N GLY A 150 12.88 6.94 -0.72
CA GLY A 150 12.88 6.56 -2.13
C GLY A 150 11.77 5.60 -2.55
N ALA A 151 10.75 5.41 -1.71
CA ALA A 151 9.56 4.64 -2.03
C ALA A 151 8.68 5.35 -3.06
N LYS A 152 7.69 4.64 -3.58
CA LYS A 152 6.64 5.21 -4.43
C LYS A 152 5.29 4.67 -3.97
N PHE A 153 4.31 5.54 -3.78
CA PHE A 153 2.93 5.13 -3.62
C PHE A 153 2.23 5.12 -4.97
N ASP A 154 1.61 4.00 -5.30
CA ASP A 154 0.80 3.82 -6.50
C ASP A 154 -0.59 3.32 -6.11
N PHE A 155 -1.59 3.60 -6.94
CA PHE A 155 -2.99 3.35 -6.61
C PHE A 155 -3.68 2.61 -7.75
N CYS A 156 -4.45 1.59 -7.41
CA CYS A 156 -5.26 0.89 -8.40
C CYS A 156 -6.62 0.47 -7.83
N HIS A 157 -7.56 0.23 -8.74
CA HIS A 157 -8.81 -0.43 -8.36
C HIS A 157 -8.51 -1.89 -7.97
N PRO A 158 -9.14 -2.46 -6.91
CA PRO A 158 -8.88 -3.84 -6.46
C PRO A 158 -8.99 -4.91 -7.56
N ALA A 159 -9.89 -4.69 -8.54
CA ALA A 159 -10.05 -5.60 -9.67
C ALA A 159 -8.86 -5.59 -10.66
N HIS A 160 -7.97 -4.61 -10.55
CA HIS A 160 -6.84 -4.43 -11.47
C HIS A 160 -5.47 -4.65 -10.82
N THR A 161 -5.43 -5.13 -9.57
CA THR A 161 -4.19 -5.29 -8.81
C THR A 161 -3.18 -6.19 -9.52
N ALA A 162 -3.60 -7.36 -9.99
CA ALA A 162 -2.71 -8.30 -10.69
C ALA A 162 -2.13 -7.69 -11.97
N ARG A 163 -2.97 -7.06 -12.78
CA ARG A 163 -2.55 -6.34 -13.98
C ARG A 163 -1.54 -5.24 -13.62
N ARG A 164 -1.82 -4.45 -12.59
CA ARG A 164 -0.94 -3.35 -12.17
C ARG A 164 0.41 -3.84 -11.66
N ILE A 165 0.46 -4.99 -11.00
CA ILE A 165 1.71 -5.65 -10.61
C ILE A 165 2.55 -5.95 -11.86
N CYS A 166 1.99 -6.58 -12.89
CA CYS A 166 2.69 -6.86 -14.14
C CYS A 166 3.21 -5.57 -14.80
N GLU A 167 2.39 -4.54 -14.89
CA GLU A 167 2.77 -3.23 -15.47
C GLU A 167 3.94 -2.59 -14.72
N LEU A 168 3.91 -2.60 -13.38
CA LEU A 168 4.97 -2.01 -12.55
C LEU A 168 6.29 -2.80 -12.61
N LEU A 169 6.21 -4.12 -12.73
CA LEU A 169 7.37 -5.01 -12.86
C LEU A 169 7.89 -5.10 -14.30
N GLY A 170 7.12 -4.63 -15.29
CA GLY A 170 7.46 -4.76 -16.70
C GLY A 170 7.32 -6.20 -17.22
N VAL A 171 6.46 -7.01 -16.62
CA VAL A 171 6.19 -8.38 -17.04
C VAL A 171 5.04 -8.40 -18.05
N PRO A 172 5.22 -8.97 -19.24
CA PRO A 172 4.17 -9.10 -20.25
C PRO A 172 3.07 -10.07 -19.78
N TYR A 173 1.87 -9.87 -20.26
CA TYR A 173 0.71 -10.72 -20.01
C TYR A 173 -0.22 -10.75 -21.24
N ASP A 174 -0.97 -11.82 -21.39
CA ASP A 174 -1.97 -11.94 -22.44
C ASP A 174 -3.18 -11.04 -22.15
N GLY A 175 -3.64 -10.31 -23.16
CA GLY A 175 -4.72 -9.32 -23.06
C GLY A 175 -6.13 -9.92 -23.04
#